data_e86b56c9c61b56ddc857531509d3b679
#
_entry.id   e86b56c9c61b56ddc857531509d3b679
#
_cell.length_a   1.000
_cell.length_b   1.000
_cell.length_c   1.000
_cell.angle_alpha   90.00
_cell.angle_beta   90.00
_cell.angle_gamma   90.00
#
_symmetry.space_group_name_H-M   'P 1'
#
loop_
_entity.id
_entity.type
_entity.pdbx_description
1 polymer ?
#
loop_
_entity_poly.entity_id
_entity_poly.type
_entity_poly.pdbx_seq_one_letter_code
_entity_poly.pdbx_strand_id
1 'polypeptide(L)'
;MATTIYELRKKPKLLFTLNDSDFHLIDEDNPSNNGEFEYNSIISVDLVKGKTNWIVSIFSLVIDFIFDLGSFSNYKEKDKLIIQTKDSEIEILLFKVDKKEVEELISNLKESIKY
;
A
#
# COMPACT_ATOMS: atom_id res chain seq x y z
N MET A 1 15.71 -11.01 12.46
CA MET A 1 14.49 -10.91 11.69
C MET A 1 13.74 -9.65 12.05
N ALA A 2 13.55 -8.83 11.08
CA ALA A 2 12.87 -7.55 11.31
C ALA A 2 11.42 -7.64 10.86
N THR A 3 10.50 -7.42 11.80
CA THR A 3 9.09 -7.31 11.49
C THR A 3 8.66 -5.88 11.80
N THR A 4 8.08 -5.21 10.82
CA THR A 4 7.64 -3.84 10.97
C THR A 4 6.13 -3.78 10.77
N ILE A 5 5.45 -3.11 11.68
CA ILE A 5 3.99 -3.02 11.65
C ILE A 5 3.58 -1.60 11.30
N TYR A 6 2.70 -1.48 10.31
CA TYR A 6 2.12 -0.21 9.90
C TYR A 6 0.62 -0.25 10.07
N GLU A 7 0.11 0.50 11.06
CA GLU A 7 -1.32 0.65 11.23
C GLU A 7 -1.76 1.91 10.51
N LEU A 8 -2.34 1.74 9.32
CA LEU A 8 -2.73 2.88 8.49
C LEU A 8 -4.03 3.51 8.95
N ARG A 9 -4.88 2.73 9.59
CA ARG A 9 -6.21 3.19 10.01
C ARG A 9 -6.67 2.32 11.17
N LYS A 10 -7.35 2.94 12.13
CA LYS A 10 -7.83 2.21 13.31
C LYS A 10 -9.21 1.60 13.12
N LYS A 11 -10.11 2.30 12.44
CA LYS A 11 -11.47 1.82 12.21
C LYS A 11 -11.99 2.27 10.86
N PRO A 12 -12.37 1.34 9.99
CA PRO A 12 -12.09 -0.10 10.07
C PRO A 12 -10.59 -0.35 9.99
N LYS A 13 -10.12 -1.32 10.73
CA LYS A 13 -8.68 -1.55 10.87
C LYS A 13 -8.00 -1.84 9.54
N LEU A 14 -6.86 -1.21 9.32
CA LEU A 14 -6.04 -1.46 8.16
C LEU A 14 -4.60 -1.55 8.64
N LEU A 15 -4.05 -2.76 8.60
CA LEU A 15 -2.76 -3.06 9.21
C LEU A 15 -1.90 -3.89 8.27
N PHE A 16 -0.66 -3.46 8.09
CA PHE A 16 0.34 -4.23 7.36
C PHE A 16 1.43 -4.66 8.32
N THR A 17 1.79 -5.94 8.26
CA THR A 17 2.94 -6.46 8.99
C THR A 17 3.96 -6.94 7.97
N LEU A 18 5.09 -6.25 7.88
CA LEU A 18 6.13 -6.58 6.91
C LEU A 18 7.18 -7.46 7.55
N ASN A 19 7.38 -8.64 6.98
CA ASN A 19 8.39 -9.61 7.40
C ASN A 19 9.53 -9.63 6.38
N ASP A 20 10.48 -10.53 6.56
CA ASP A 20 11.64 -10.59 5.67
C ASP A 20 11.29 -10.99 4.24
N SER A 21 10.39 -11.94 4.06
CA SER A 21 10.07 -12.46 2.72
C SER A 21 8.61 -12.30 2.32
N ASP A 22 7.76 -11.85 3.25
CA ASP A 22 6.34 -11.68 2.97
C ASP A 22 5.76 -10.55 3.81
N PHE A 23 4.50 -10.22 3.54
CA PHE A 23 3.77 -9.32 4.41
C PHE A 23 2.38 -9.89 4.70
N HIS A 24 1.85 -9.48 5.84
CA HIS A 24 0.52 -9.89 6.28
C HIS A 24 -0.38 -8.66 6.27
N LEU A 25 -1.57 -8.79 5.69
CA LEU A 25 -2.53 -7.70 5.57
C LEU A 25 -3.80 -8.01 6.32
N ILE A 26 -4.25 -7.04 7.11
CA ILE A 26 -5.57 -7.07 7.74
C ILE A 26 -6.31 -5.83 7.29
N ASP A 27 -7.43 -6.02 6.60
CA ASP A 27 -8.26 -4.94 6.08
C ASP A 27 -9.71 -5.21 6.47
N GLU A 28 -10.18 -4.54 7.52
CA GLU A 28 -11.53 -4.76 8.00
C GLU A 28 -12.60 -4.17 7.10
N ASP A 29 -12.23 -3.22 6.26
CA ASP A 29 -13.15 -2.65 5.28
C ASP A 29 -13.45 -3.64 4.15
N ASN A 30 -12.46 -4.46 3.81
CA ASN A 30 -12.61 -5.48 2.79
C ASN A 30 -11.86 -6.73 3.21
N PRO A 31 -12.48 -7.57 4.06
CA PRO A 31 -11.79 -8.74 4.62
C PRO A 31 -11.32 -9.76 3.59
N SER A 32 -11.84 -9.70 2.36
CA SER A 32 -11.34 -10.60 1.32
C SER A 32 -9.89 -10.31 0.96
N ASN A 33 -9.37 -9.15 1.35
CA ASN A 33 -7.97 -8.81 1.14
C ASN A 33 -7.04 -9.43 2.19
N ASN A 34 -7.60 -9.91 3.30
CA ASN A 34 -6.77 -10.44 4.39
C ASN A 34 -5.96 -11.64 3.96
N GLY A 35 -4.70 -11.69 4.37
CA GLY A 35 -3.85 -12.84 4.08
C GLY A 35 -2.38 -12.51 4.17
N GLU A 36 -1.57 -13.50 3.80
CA GLU A 36 -0.13 -13.38 3.73
C GLU A 36 0.30 -13.44 2.28
N PHE A 37 1.21 -12.54 1.90
CA PHE A 37 1.63 -12.42 0.51
C PHE A 37 3.15 -12.34 0.44
N GLU A 38 3.75 -13.22 -0.36
CA GLU A 38 5.20 -13.19 -0.56
C GLU A 38 5.58 -12.03 -1.47
N TYR A 39 6.69 -11.36 -1.16
CA TYR A 39 7.12 -10.23 -1.98
C TYR A 39 7.38 -10.64 -3.43
N ASN A 40 7.90 -11.85 -3.64
CA ASN A 40 8.20 -12.30 -5.00
C ASN A 40 6.96 -12.66 -5.83
N SER A 41 5.78 -12.69 -5.22
CA SER A 41 4.54 -12.89 -5.95
C SER A 41 3.94 -11.58 -6.46
N ILE A 42 4.46 -10.45 -6.00
CA ILE A 42 3.91 -9.15 -6.35
C ILE A 42 4.40 -8.72 -7.73
N ILE A 43 3.44 -8.40 -8.59
CA ILE A 43 3.72 -7.93 -9.95
C ILE A 43 3.81 -6.42 -9.99
N SER A 44 2.90 -5.73 -9.30
CA SER A 44 2.90 -4.27 -9.29
C SER A 44 2.23 -3.72 -8.05
N VAL A 45 2.60 -2.50 -7.70
CA VAL A 45 1.97 -1.73 -6.63
C VAL A 45 1.70 -0.34 -7.17
N ASP A 46 0.45 0.07 -7.18
CA ASP A 46 0.03 1.35 -7.76
C ASP A 46 -0.80 2.16 -6.77
N LEU A 47 -0.61 3.48 -6.83
CA LEU A 47 -1.49 4.42 -6.13
C LEU A 47 -2.43 5.02 -7.17
N VAL A 48 -3.74 4.99 -6.89
CA VAL A 48 -4.75 5.49 -7.79
C VAL A 48 -5.53 6.61 -7.12
N LYS A 49 -5.52 7.79 -7.75
CA LYS A 49 -6.35 8.91 -7.30
C LYS A 49 -7.73 8.74 -7.94
N GLY A 50 -8.69 8.37 -7.11
CA GLY A 50 -10.01 8.00 -7.59
C GLY A 50 -10.74 9.04 -8.42
N LYS A 51 -10.56 10.32 -8.07
CA LYS A 51 -11.28 11.39 -8.74
C LYS A 51 -10.74 11.68 -10.15
N THR A 52 -9.46 11.50 -10.37
CA THR A 52 -8.82 11.82 -11.65
C THR A 52 -8.34 10.60 -12.40
N ASN A 53 -8.51 9.42 -11.81
CA ASN A 53 -7.98 8.15 -12.34
C ASN A 53 -6.47 8.23 -12.59
N TRP A 54 -5.80 9.05 -11.81
CA TRP A 54 -4.37 9.20 -11.94
C TRP A 54 -3.69 8.03 -11.23
N ILE A 55 -2.94 7.26 -12.01
CA ILE A 55 -2.26 6.06 -11.50
C ILE A 55 -0.76 6.34 -11.42
N VAL A 56 -0.19 6.09 -10.26
CA VAL A 56 1.25 6.25 -10.04
C VAL A 56 1.83 4.90 -9.67
N SER A 57 2.67 4.36 -10.55
CA SER A 57 3.33 3.10 -10.27
C SER A 57 4.49 3.33 -9.29
N ILE A 58 4.46 2.60 -8.19
CA ILE A 58 5.49 2.73 -7.16
C ILE A 58 6.84 2.25 -7.68
N PHE A 59 6.85 1.30 -8.63
CA PHE A 59 8.10 0.77 -9.16
C PHE A 59 8.85 1.73 -10.09
N SER A 60 8.14 2.65 -10.73
CA SER A 60 8.72 3.50 -11.77
C SER A 60 9.11 4.90 -11.31
N LEU A 61 8.67 5.32 -10.12
CA LEU A 61 8.92 6.67 -9.64
C LEU A 61 9.60 6.66 -8.29
N VAL A 62 10.36 7.72 -8.02
CA VAL A 62 10.93 7.93 -6.70
C VAL A 62 9.82 8.38 -5.77
N ILE A 63 9.64 7.67 -4.66
CA ILE A 63 8.55 7.94 -3.74
C ILE A 63 8.58 9.36 -3.19
N ASP A 64 9.76 9.85 -2.82
CA ASP A 64 9.91 11.21 -2.31
C ASP A 64 9.39 12.23 -3.31
N PHE A 65 9.70 12.05 -4.58
CA PHE A 65 9.24 12.94 -5.63
C PHE A 65 7.70 12.94 -5.72
N ILE A 66 7.09 11.77 -5.61
CA ILE A 66 5.63 11.65 -5.67
C ILE A 66 4.98 12.47 -4.55
N PHE A 67 5.48 12.32 -3.33
CA PHE A 67 4.90 13.00 -2.19
C PHE A 67 5.25 14.48 -2.16
N ASP A 68 6.41 14.87 -2.67
CA ASP A 68 6.81 16.27 -2.75
C ASP A 68 5.93 17.08 -3.68
N LEU A 69 5.31 16.44 -4.66
CA LEU A 69 4.39 17.12 -5.56
C LEU A 69 3.06 17.48 -4.90
N GLY A 70 2.82 17.00 -3.70
CA GLY A 70 1.58 17.27 -3.01
C GLY A 70 0.37 16.54 -3.56
N SER A 71 0.57 15.68 -4.55
CA SER A 71 -0.52 14.94 -5.19
C SER A 71 -1.27 14.04 -4.23
N PHE A 72 -0.56 13.56 -3.22
CA PHE A 72 -1.14 12.65 -2.22
C PHE A 72 -1.09 13.28 -0.83
N SER A 73 -1.23 14.62 -0.75
CA SER A 73 -1.21 15.30 0.54
C SER A 73 -2.34 14.85 1.47
N ASN A 74 -3.50 14.50 0.87
CA ASN A 74 -4.63 13.96 1.62
C ASN A 74 -5.25 12.83 0.82
N TYR A 75 -5.53 11.72 1.49
CA TYR A 75 -6.19 10.60 0.84
C TYR A 75 -7.70 10.74 0.98
N LYS A 76 -8.41 10.61 -0.13
CA LYS A 76 -9.86 10.76 -0.18
C LYS A 76 -10.53 9.39 -0.30
N GLU A 77 -11.86 9.39 -0.19
CA GLU A 77 -12.64 8.15 -0.16
C GLU A 77 -12.34 7.18 -1.29
N LYS A 78 -12.08 7.71 -2.49
CA LYS A 78 -11.88 6.85 -3.67
C LYS A 78 -10.43 6.60 -4.01
N ASP A 79 -9.51 7.16 -3.25
CA ASP A 79 -8.10 6.89 -3.46
C ASP A 79 -7.81 5.45 -3.03
N LYS A 80 -6.97 4.76 -3.79
CA LYS A 80 -6.70 3.34 -3.56
C LYS A 80 -5.24 3.01 -3.67
N LEU A 81 -4.86 1.96 -2.96
CA LEU A 81 -3.60 1.28 -3.17
C LEU A 81 -3.94 -0.07 -3.81
N ILE A 82 -3.37 -0.34 -4.98
CA ILE A 82 -3.63 -1.59 -5.67
C ILE A 82 -2.36 -2.42 -5.72
N ILE A 83 -2.42 -3.61 -5.16
CA ILE A 83 -1.30 -4.55 -5.16
C ILE A 83 -1.72 -5.73 -6.03
N GLN A 84 -1.03 -5.92 -7.14
CA GLN A 84 -1.32 -7.04 -8.02
C GLN A 84 -0.30 -8.15 -7.79
N THR A 85 -0.80 -9.34 -7.49
CA THR A 85 0.03 -10.52 -7.32
C THR A 85 -0.19 -11.46 -8.50
N LYS A 86 0.58 -12.55 -8.55
CA LYS A 86 0.42 -13.54 -9.61
C LYS A 86 -0.96 -14.18 -9.62
N ASP A 87 -1.61 -14.25 -8.47
CA ASP A 87 -2.89 -14.96 -8.33
C ASP A 87 -4.09 -14.04 -8.11
N SER A 88 -3.87 -12.81 -7.70
CA SER A 88 -4.98 -11.93 -7.31
C SER A 88 -4.62 -10.47 -7.40
N GLU A 89 -5.65 -9.64 -7.27
CA GLU A 89 -5.48 -8.19 -7.20
C GLU A 89 -6.09 -7.72 -5.88
N ILE A 90 -5.33 -6.95 -5.13
CA ILE A 90 -5.75 -6.42 -3.84
C ILE A 90 -6.02 -4.93 -3.99
N GLU A 91 -7.27 -4.50 -3.75
CA GLU A 91 -7.62 -3.09 -3.78
C GLU A 91 -7.91 -2.62 -2.36
N ILE A 92 -7.16 -1.65 -1.91
CA ILE A 92 -7.27 -1.11 -0.56
C ILE A 92 -7.68 0.35 -0.64
N LEU A 93 -8.84 0.68 -0.06
CA LEU A 93 -9.30 2.06 -0.01
C LEU A 93 -8.49 2.81 1.05
N LEU A 94 -8.05 4.01 0.69
CA LEU A 94 -7.17 4.80 1.53
C LEU A 94 -7.87 5.94 2.28
N PHE A 95 -9.18 5.84 2.47
CA PHE A 95 -9.88 6.85 3.24
C PHE A 95 -9.45 6.81 4.72
N LYS A 96 -9.34 7.97 5.32
CA LYS A 96 -9.00 8.12 6.74
C LYS A 96 -7.70 7.45 7.19
N VAL A 97 -6.76 7.26 6.27
CA VAL A 97 -5.46 6.68 6.63
C VAL A 97 -4.50 7.77 7.10
N ASP A 98 -3.51 7.35 7.87
CA ASP A 98 -2.41 8.23 8.28
C ASP A 98 -1.43 8.34 7.12
N LYS A 99 -1.31 9.54 6.55
CA LYS A 99 -0.44 9.77 5.40
C LYS A 99 0.99 9.37 5.65
N LYS A 100 1.51 9.70 6.82
CA LYS A 100 2.90 9.40 7.15
C LYS A 100 3.16 7.92 7.22
N GLU A 101 2.22 7.16 7.80
CA GLU A 101 2.33 5.72 7.84
C GLU A 101 2.29 5.10 6.45
N VAL A 102 1.44 5.66 5.57
CA VAL A 102 1.37 5.19 4.18
C VAL A 102 2.69 5.43 3.47
N GLU A 103 3.29 6.60 3.65
CA GLU A 103 4.58 6.92 3.03
C GLU A 103 5.67 5.95 3.47
N GLU A 104 5.74 5.66 4.76
CA GLU A 104 6.74 4.73 5.28
C GLU A 104 6.49 3.31 4.81
N LEU A 105 5.22 2.89 4.78
CA LEU A 105 4.87 1.57 4.26
C LEU A 105 5.30 1.41 2.81
N ILE A 106 4.98 2.39 1.98
CA ILE A 106 5.30 2.33 0.55
C ILE A 106 6.81 2.27 0.34
N SER A 107 7.57 3.06 1.10
CA SER A 107 9.03 3.02 1.00
C SER A 107 9.58 1.64 1.34
N ASN A 108 9.09 1.04 2.42
CA ASN A 108 9.56 -0.28 2.82
C ASN A 108 9.10 -1.37 1.88
N LEU A 109 7.87 -1.28 1.38
CA LEU A 109 7.39 -2.24 0.38
C LEU A 109 8.25 -2.20 -0.87
N LYS A 110 8.56 -1.00 -1.34
CA LYS A 110 9.37 -0.85 -2.54
C LYS A 110 10.74 -1.51 -2.37
N GLU A 111 11.37 -1.30 -1.23
CA GLU A 111 12.66 -1.93 -0.96
C GLU A 111 12.56 -3.44 -0.86
N SER A 112 11.51 -3.94 -0.23
CA SER A 112 11.32 -5.38 -0.03
C SER A 112 11.01 -6.11 -1.32
N ILE A 113 10.23 -5.47 -2.19
CA ILE A 113 9.81 -6.09 -3.46
C ILE A 113 10.91 -6.03 -4.50
N LYS A 114 11.80 -5.08 -4.38
CA LYS A 114 12.81 -4.80 -5.36
C LYS A 114 13.69 -5.98 -5.70
N TYR A 115 13.83 -6.88 -4.84
CA TYR A 115 14.52 -8.16 -5.07
C TYR A 115 14.06 -9.22 -4.16
#